data_2df8785a0d91458923d04e92a9bea688
#
_entry.id   2df8785a0d91458923d04e92a9bea688
#
_cell.length_a   1.000
_cell.length_b   1.000
_cell.length_c   1.000
_cell.angle_alpha   90.00
_cell.angle_beta   90.00
_cell.angle_gamma   90.00
#
_symmetry.space_group_name_H-M   'P 1'
#
loop_
_entity.id
_entity.type
_entity.pdbx_description
1 polymer ?
#
loop_
_entity_poly.entity_id
_entity_poly.type
_entity_poly.pdbx_seq_one_letter_code
_entity_poly.pdbx_strand_id
1 'polypeptide(L)'
;RIDQLVQLVGDKAAVRQMLVSHLGRSFRQGRHILRVLYYRPMKNLLPGTALRRSETHMARQIFSGLTRINEENGELEADIAHHWQQLSPCHWRFFLRPGIHFHHGRELDMRDVIASLERARKLPLYSHISRVHSPTAWTLDIELSQQDKWLPWLLGYVPSMILPAEWESLNNFASLPIGTGPYSVSRNNNNQLKIRAFDDYFGYRALIDEVNVWVLPDLNEDLSCGLTLEGPTTGEKAVESRLEEGCYYLLFDSRTHRGANQAVRQWVSHVLSPSNLIYHAEEQYQTYWFPAYGLLPRWHHARPAHCDKPAGLESITLTYYREHVEHRFIAGIMARLLAAEGVTLEIREVDYDEWHRGEIVSDIWLNSANFTLPLDFSLFSHLYEIP
;
A
#
# COMPACT_ATOMS: atom_id res chain seq x y z
N ARG A 1 16.77 -22.42 -13.93
CA ARG A 1 17.23 -23.38 -12.90
C ARG A 1 17.05 -22.85 -11.49
N ILE A 2 17.39 -21.57 -11.18
CA ILE A 2 17.23 -20.98 -9.85
C ILE A 2 15.75 -20.80 -9.50
N ASP A 3 14.93 -20.34 -10.44
CA ASP A 3 13.47 -20.24 -10.28
C ASP A 3 12.80 -21.61 -9.99
N GLN A 4 13.41 -22.70 -10.45
CA GLN A 4 12.96 -24.07 -10.15
C GLN A 4 13.38 -24.52 -8.74
N LEU A 5 14.54 -24.07 -8.26
CA LEU A 5 15.01 -24.37 -6.91
C LEU A 5 14.19 -23.65 -5.84
N VAL A 6 13.74 -22.43 -6.09
CA VAL A 6 12.82 -21.70 -5.19
C VAL A 6 11.52 -22.47 -4.98
N GLN A 7 11.09 -23.26 -5.96
CA GLN A 7 9.91 -24.12 -5.90
C GLN A 7 10.12 -25.46 -5.16
N LEU A 8 11.36 -25.90 -5.00
CA LEU A 8 11.71 -27.23 -4.49
C LEU A 8 12.27 -27.24 -3.05
N VAL A 9 12.16 -26.13 -2.33
CA VAL A 9 12.85 -25.91 -1.06
C VAL A 9 12.41 -26.88 0.04
N GLY A 10 13.18 -27.95 0.23
CA GLY A 10 13.13 -28.81 1.42
C GLY A 10 14.15 -28.47 2.52
N ASP A 11 15.35 -28.00 2.15
CA ASP A 11 16.40 -27.58 3.11
C ASP A 11 16.58 -26.05 3.04
N LYS A 12 16.02 -25.38 4.05
CA LYS A 12 15.84 -23.94 4.05
C LYS A 12 17.16 -23.15 4.14
N ALA A 13 18.14 -23.61 4.91
CA ALA A 13 19.36 -22.83 5.20
C ALA A 13 20.34 -22.76 4.01
N ALA A 14 20.66 -23.89 3.39
CA ALA A 14 21.58 -23.96 2.25
C ALA A 14 21.01 -23.25 1.02
N VAL A 15 19.70 -23.38 0.78
CA VAL A 15 19.01 -22.70 -0.32
C VAL A 15 18.94 -21.19 -0.09
N ARG A 16 18.72 -20.74 1.14
CA ARG A 16 18.77 -19.31 1.50
C ARG A 16 20.11 -18.68 1.17
N GLN A 17 21.21 -19.30 1.60
CA GLN A 17 22.55 -18.80 1.35
C GLN A 17 22.88 -18.75 -0.15
N MET A 18 22.42 -19.73 -0.92
CA MET A 18 22.57 -19.75 -2.37
C MET A 18 21.72 -18.67 -3.04
N LEU A 19 20.48 -18.43 -2.58
CA LEU A 19 19.61 -17.39 -3.11
C LEU A 19 20.17 -16.00 -2.85
N VAL A 20 20.69 -15.74 -1.64
CA VAL A 20 21.31 -14.46 -1.27
C VAL A 20 22.45 -14.10 -2.23
N SER A 21 23.28 -15.06 -2.65
CA SER A 21 24.35 -14.80 -3.61
C SER A 21 23.90 -14.41 -5.02
N HIS A 22 22.59 -14.54 -5.30
CA HIS A 22 21.99 -14.20 -6.60
C HIS A 22 21.08 -12.97 -6.55
N LEU A 23 20.94 -12.33 -5.39
CA LEU A 23 20.16 -11.11 -5.24
C LEU A 23 20.84 -9.91 -5.90
N GLY A 24 20.08 -8.84 -6.05
CA GLY A 24 20.54 -7.60 -6.64
C GLY A 24 20.50 -7.61 -8.16
N ARG A 25 21.18 -6.63 -8.74
CA ARG A 25 21.23 -6.44 -10.19
C ARG A 25 22.25 -7.36 -10.84
N SER A 26 21.87 -7.97 -11.94
CA SER A 26 22.78 -8.70 -12.83
C SER A 26 22.52 -8.28 -14.28
N PHE A 27 23.58 -8.35 -15.09
CA PHE A 27 23.48 -8.15 -16.54
C PHE A 27 23.73 -9.49 -17.24
N ARG A 28 22.71 -10.01 -17.92
CA ARG A 28 22.80 -11.29 -18.63
C ARG A 28 22.10 -11.19 -19.98
N GLN A 29 22.79 -11.64 -21.03
CA GLN A 29 22.26 -11.67 -22.41
C GLN A 29 21.70 -10.31 -22.86
N GLY A 30 22.43 -9.22 -22.56
CA GLY A 30 22.03 -7.88 -22.94
C GLY A 30 20.90 -7.27 -22.11
N ARG A 31 20.49 -7.90 -20.98
CA ARG A 31 19.39 -7.46 -20.14
C ARG A 31 19.80 -7.23 -18.69
N HIS A 32 19.27 -6.16 -18.10
CA HIS A 32 19.38 -5.87 -16.67
C HIS A 32 18.28 -6.59 -15.92
N ILE A 33 18.65 -7.47 -15.00
CA ILE A 33 17.73 -8.27 -14.18
C ILE A 33 17.97 -7.92 -12.73
N LEU A 34 16.91 -7.52 -12.01
CA LEU A 34 16.90 -7.29 -10.57
C LEU A 34 16.21 -8.46 -9.87
N ARG A 35 16.83 -8.99 -8.82
CA ARG A 35 16.25 -10.04 -7.97
C ARG A 35 16.17 -9.56 -6.54
N VAL A 36 14.97 -9.66 -5.96
CA VAL A 36 14.68 -9.27 -4.57
C VAL A 36 13.94 -10.40 -3.88
N LEU A 37 14.08 -10.46 -2.55
CA LEU A 37 13.30 -11.36 -1.71
C LEU A 37 12.10 -10.63 -1.10
N TYR A 38 11.02 -11.38 -0.91
CA TYR A 38 9.84 -10.88 -0.23
C TYR A 38 9.21 -11.99 0.62
N TYR A 39 8.58 -11.63 1.72
CA TYR A 39 8.11 -12.60 2.72
C TYR A 39 6.73 -13.22 2.40
N ARG A 40 5.99 -12.69 1.43
CA ARG A 40 4.64 -13.15 1.09
C ARG A 40 4.30 -12.99 -0.40
N PRO A 41 3.38 -13.81 -0.95
CA PRO A 41 2.93 -13.62 -2.32
C PRO A 41 2.02 -12.39 -2.46
N MET A 42 2.10 -11.73 -3.63
CA MET A 42 1.25 -10.60 -4.03
C MET A 42 0.16 -11.10 -4.99
N LYS A 43 -0.83 -11.83 -4.47
CA LYS A 43 -1.83 -12.56 -5.28
C LYS A 43 -2.81 -11.66 -6.01
N ASN A 44 -3.09 -10.49 -5.45
CA ASN A 44 -4.05 -9.53 -5.98
C ASN A 44 -3.34 -8.22 -6.30
N LEU A 45 -3.40 -7.80 -7.56
CA LEU A 45 -2.83 -6.55 -8.07
C LEU A 45 -3.90 -5.69 -8.75
N LEU A 46 -5.20 -6.00 -8.53
CA LEU A 46 -6.32 -5.31 -9.16
C LEU A 46 -6.56 -3.94 -8.51
N PRO A 47 -6.41 -2.83 -9.22
CA PRO A 47 -6.75 -1.50 -8.71
C PRO A 47 -8.17 -1.40 -8.17
N GLY A 48 -8.37 -0.66 -7.08
CA GLY A 48 -9.68 -0.47 -6.46
C GLY A 48 -10.18 -1.63 -5.60
N THR A 49 -9.30 -2.58 -5.29
CA THR A 49 -9.49 -3.60 -4.25
C THR A 49 -8.57 -3.29 -3.06
N ALA A 50 -8.68 -4.07 -1.99
CA ALA A 50 -7.84 -3.94 -0.80
C ALA A 50 -6.37 -4.28 -1.12
N LEU A 51 -5.62 -3.30 -1.60
CA LEU A 51 -4.19 -3.44 -1.88
C LEU A 51 -3.37 -2.91 -0.70
N ARG A 52 -2.37 -3.68 -0.29
CA ARG A 52 -1.36 -3.22 0.65
C ARG A 52 -0.26 -2.45 -0.07
N ARG A 53 0.64 -1.81 0.67
CA ARG A 53 1.72 -0.95 0.13
C ARG A 53 2.48 -1.57 -1.05
N SER A 54 2.89 -2.84 -0.92
CA SER A 54 3.68 -3.49 -1.98
C SER A 54 2.88 -3.79 -3.23
N GLU A 55 1.62 -4.21 -3.09
CA GLU A 55 0.69 -4.38 -4.22
C GLU A 55 0.35 -3.05 -4.88
N THR A 56 0.15 -2.00 -4.08
CA THR A 56 -0.05 -0.62 -4.58
C THR A 56 1.17 -0.15 -5.38
N HIS A 57 2.39 -0.41 -4.88
CA HIS A 57 3.61 -0.11 -5.61
C HIS A 57 3.70 -0.88 -6.94
N MET A 58 3.39 -2.18 -6.93
CA MET A 58 3.36 -2.98 -8.17
C MET A 58 2.29 -2.50 -9.14
N ALA A 59 1.10 -2.15 -8.65
CA ALA A 59 0.02 -1.62 -9.50
C ALA A 59 0.46 -0.36 -10.26
N ARG A 60 1.22 0.55 -9.63
CA ARG A 60 1.80 1.74 -10.28
C ARG A 60 2.82 1.41 -11.37
N GLN A 61 3.46 0.25 -11.31
CA GLN A 61 4.37 -0.20 -12.37
C GLN A 61 3.63 -0.84 -13.54
N ILE A 62 2.44 -1.36 -13.31
CA ILE A 62 1.67 -2.16 -14.29
C ILE A 62 0.63 -1.29 -15.00
N PHE A 63 0.01 -0.37 -14.29
CA PHE A 63 -1.09 0.45 -14.80
C PHE A 63 -0.66 1.92 -14.94
N SER A 64 -1.46 2.67 -15.69
CA SER A 64 -1.39 4.13 -15.79
C SER A 64 -2.73 4.75 -15.38
N GLY A 65 -2.68 5.94 -14.81
CA GLY A 65 -3.84 6.78 -14.55
C GLY A 65 -4.08 7.80 -15.65
N LEU A 66 -5.12 8.61 -15.53
CA LEU A 66 -5.24 9.81 -16.38
C LEU A 66 -4.10 10.79 -16.10
N THR A 67 -3.74 10.91 -14.85
CA THR A 67 -2.60 11.68 -14.35
C THR A 67 -1.69 10.76 -13.52
N ARG A 68 -0.55 11.27 -13.12
CA ARG A 68 0.41 10.56 -12.25
C ARG A 68 0.91 11.49 -11.15
N ILE A 69 1.05 10.96 -9.94
CA ILE A 69 1.67 11.67 -8.83
C ILE A 69 3.15 11.29 -8.79
N ASN A 70 4.02 12.29 -8.83
CA ASN A 70 5.44 12.11 -8.59
C ASN A 70 5.67 11.92 -7.08
N GLU A 71 6.12 10.74 -6.67
CA GLU A 71 6.28 10.39 -5.25
C GLU A 71 7.47 11.11 -4.58
N GLU A 72 8.41 11.65 -5.36
CA GLU A 72 9.57 12.33 -4.81
C GLU A 72 9.26 13.77 -4.38
N ASN A 73 8.41 14.46 -5.14
CA ASN A 73 8.11 15.87 -4.90
C ASN A 73 6.60 16.17 -4.68
N GLY A 74 5.72 15.19 -4.89
CA GLY A 74 4.27 15.33 -4.77
C GLY A 74 3.60 16.09 -5.90
N GLU A 75 4.31 16.39 -6.98
CA GLU A 75 3.77 17.10 -8.12
C GLU A 75 2.91 16.21 -8.99
N LEU A 76 1.90 16.81 -9.60
CA LEU A 76 1.01 16.14 -10.54
C LEU A 76 1.60 16.23 -11.95
N GLU A 77 1.74 15.06 -12.56
CA GLU A 77 2.29 14.91 -13.91
C GLU A 77 1.24 14.38 -14.90
N ALA A 78 1.46 14.65 -16.16
CA ALA A 78 0.70 14.04 -17.25
C ALA A 78 1.00 12.53 -17.35
N ASP A 79 -0.06 11.74 -17.60
CA ASP A 79 0.07 10.31 -17.87
C ASP A 79 -0.74 9.94 -19.12
N ILE A 80 -1.84 9.18 -19.05
CA ILE A 80 -2.71 8.94 -20.21
C ILE A 80 -3.28 10.27 -20.76
N ALA A 81 -3.69 11.18 -19.89
CA ALA A 81 -4.02 12.55 -20.28
C ALA A 81 -2.74 13.39 -20.36
N HIS A 82 -2.55 14.06 -21.51
CA HIS A 82 -1.42 14.98 -21.70
C HIS A 82 -1.72 16.39 -21.19
N HIS A 83 -3.00 16.73 -20.99
CA HIS A 83 -3.47 18.02 -20.52
C HIS A 83 -4.84 17.89 -19.87
N TRP A 84 -5.17 18.77 -18.94
CA TRP A 84 -6.49 18.90 -18.32
C TRP A 84 -6.78 20.34 -17.94
N GLN A 85 -8.06 20.66 -17.81
CA GLN A 85 -8.51 21.97 -17.38
C GLN A 85 -9.82 21.88 -16.60
N GLN A 86 -9.98 22.74 -15.63
CA GLN A 86 -11.23 22.90 -14.92
C GLN A 86 -12.13 23.88 -15.69
N LEU A 87 -13.25 23.39 -16.23
CA LEU A 87 -14.21 24.22 -16.98
C LEU A 87 -15.14 24.98 -16.04
N SER A 88 -15.46 24.39 -14.89
CA SER A 88 -16.20 24.99 -13.79
C SER A 88 -15.81 24.30 -12.46
N PRO A 89 -16.23 24.78 -11.30
CA PRO A 89 -15.91 24.13 -10.00
C PRO A 89 -16.27 22.64 -9.94
N CYS A 90 -17.29 22.21 -10.69
CA CYS A 90 -17.77 20.83 -10.74
C CYS A 90 -17.59 20.16 -12.12
N HIS A 91 -16.77 20.71 -12.99
CA HIS A 91 -16.58 20.17 -14.33
C HIS A 91 -15.12 20.23 -14.76
N TRP A 92 -14.53 19.08 -15.02
CA TRP A 92 -13.17 18.90 -15.51
C TRP A 92 -13.15 18.29 -16.89
N ARG A 93 -12.18 18.70 -17.72
CA ARG A 93 -11.90 18.15 -19.05
C ARG A 93 -10.48 17.65 -19.14
N PHE A 94 -10.32 16.44 -19.66
CA PHE A 94 -9.04 15.78 -19.87
C PHE A 94 -8.85 15.48 -21.36
N PHE A 95 -7.62 15.70 -21.85
CA PHE A 95 -7.23 15.44 -23.23
C PHE A 95 -6.28 14.26 -23.27
N LEU A 96 -6.69 13.16 -23.94
CA LEU A 96 -5.97 11.90 -23.92
C LEU A 96 -4.93 11.82 -25.03
N ARG A 97 -3.86 11.06 -24.79
CA ARG A 97 -2.84 10.72 -25.79
C ARG A 97 -3.38 9.60 -26.69
N PRO A 98 -3.28 9.72 -28.01
CA PRO A 98 -3.50 8.58 -28.92
C PRO A 98 -2.31 7.61 -28.90
N GLY A 99 -2.53 6.38 -29.38
CA GLY A 99 -1.47 5.40 -29.62
C GLY A 99 -0.92 4.74 -28.35
N ILE A 100 -1.63 4.79 -27.22
CA ILE A 100 -1.27 4.05 -26.01
C ILE A 100 -1.72 2.60 -26.15
N HIS A 101 -0.83 1.65 -25.86
CA HIS A 101 -1.12 0.21 -25.94
C HIS A 101 -1.14 -0.44 -24.56
N PHE A 102 -2.06 -1.37 -24.38
CA PHE A 102 -2.01 -2.32 -23.28
C PHE A 102 -0.92 -3.37 -23.51
N HIS A 103 -0.48 -4.03 -22.45
CA HIS A 103 0.56 -5.06 -22.50
C HIS A 103 0.27 -6.21 -23.48
N HIS A 104 -0.98 -6.47 -23.81
CA HIS A 104 -1.39 -7.48 -24.80
C HIS A 104 -1.47 -6.95 -26.25
N GLY A 105 -1.05 -5.70 -26.48
CA GLY A 105 -0.94 -5.08 -27.80
C GLY A 105 -2.18 -4.36 -28.32
N ARG A 106 -3.34 -4.42 -27.61
CA ARG A 106 -4.51 -3.63 -27.98
C ARG A 106 -4.31 -2.16 -27.63
N GLU A 107 -4.68 -1.27 -28.56
CA GLU A 107 -4.68 0.17 -28.30
C GLU A 107 -5.76 0.53 -27.28
N LEU A 108 -5.43 1.45 -26.36
CA LEU A 108 -6.36 2.03 -25.40
C LEU A 108 -7.33 2.94 -26.14
N ASP A 109 -8.60 2.82 -25.82
CA ASP A 109 -9.64 3.72 -26.34
C ASP A 109 -10.49 4.31 -25.19
N MET A 110 -11.42 5.20 -25.55
CA MET A 110 -12.26 5.91 -24.59
C MET A 110 -13.18 4.99 -23.78
N ARG A 111 -13.54 3.81 -24.29
CA ARG A 111 -14.36 2.82 -23.57
C ARG A 111 -13.62 2.30 -22.34
N ASP A 112 -12.31 2.08 -22.45
CA ASP A 112 -11.47 1.64 -21.35
C ASP A 112 -11.44 2.68 -20.21
N VAL A 113 -11.29 3.95 -20.60
CA VAL A 113 -11.25 5.07 -19.66
C VAL A 113 -12.59 5.24 -18.95
N ILE A 114 -13.69 5.30 -19.70
CA ILE A 114 -15.03 5.46 -19.13
C ILE A 114 -15.37 4.27 -18.22
N ALA A 115 -15.14 3.03 -18.67
CA ALA A 115 -15.41 1.83 -17.86
C ALA A 115 -14.61 1.82 -16.56
N SER A 116 -13.35 2.23 -16.59
CA SER A 116 -12.49 2.30 -15.41
C SER A 116 -12.97 3.36 -14.40
N LEU A 117 -13.38 4.54 -14.88
CA LEU A 117 -13.92 5.59 -14.02
C LEU A 117 -15.31 5.24 -13.48
N GLU A 118 -16.18 4.60 -14.27
CA GLU A 118 -17.46 4.08 -13.82
C GLU A 118 -17.29 3.00 -12.73
N ARG A 119 -16.21 2.24 -12.78
CA ARG A 119 -15.82 1.31 -11.72
C ARG A 119 -15.34 2.09 -10.47
N ALA A 120 -14.45 3.06 -10.64
CA ALA A 120 -13.87 3.84 -9.55
C ALA A 120 -14.92 4.62 -8.77
N ARG A 121 -15.93 5.23 -9.46
CA ARG A 121 -16.99 6.02 -8.79
C ARG A 121 -17.88 5.23 -7.82
N LYS A 122 -17.80 3.90 -7.84
CA LYS A 122 -18.46 3.04 -6.84
C LYS A 122 -17.73 3.03 -5.50
N LEU A 123 -16.48 3.49 -5.46
CA LEU A 123 -15.68 3.60 -4.25
C LEU A 123 -15.99 4.92 -3.52
N PRO A 124 -16.00 4.95 -2.19
CA PRO A 124 -16.35 6.14 -1.41
C PRO A 124 -15.58 7.39 -1.82
N LEU A 125 -14.26 7.27 -2.04
CA LEU A 125 -13.37 8.37 -2.43
C LEU A 125 -13.76 9.06 -3.75
N TYR A 126 -14.44 8.35 -4.66
CA TYR A 126 -14.83 8.82 -6.00
C TYR A 126 -16.35 9.00 -6.16
N SER A 127 -17.12 8.81 -5.10
CA SER A 127 -18.60 8.81 -5.15
C SER A 127 -19.22 10.14 -5.58
N HIS A 128 -18.46 11.24 -5.50
CA HIS A 128 -18.86 12.57 -5.95
C HIS A 128 -18.74 12.74 -7.47
N ILE A 129 -18.16 11.80 -8.21
CA ILE A 129 -18.19 11.79 -9.67
C ILE A 129 -19.62 11.46 -10.12
N SER A 130 -20.34 12.45 -10.66
CA SER A 130 -21.74 12.31 -11.07
C SER A 130 -21.89 11.76 -12.48
N ARG A 131 -21.01 12.18 -13.40
CA ARG A 131 -21.05 11.77 -14.80
C ARG A 131 -19.67 11.74 -15.43
N VAL A 132 -19.46 10.74 -16.29
CA VAL A 132 -18.27 10.60 -17.13
C VAL A 132 -18.73 10.42 -18.58
N HIS A 133 -18.27 11.27 -19.50
CA HIS A 133 -18.62 11.16 -20.90
C HIS A 133 -17.52 11.73 -21.82
N SER A 134 -17.56 11.36 -23.09
CA SER A 134 -16.57 11.83 -24.05
C SER A 134 -17.23 12.69 -25.15
N PRO A 135 -16.92 13.98 -25.21
CA PRO A 135 -17.34 14.85 -26.31
C PRO A 135 -16.69 14.48 -27.66
N THR A 136 -15.48 13.96 -27.63
CA THR A 136 -14.75 13.48 -28.82
C THR A 136 -13.97 12.20 -28.49
N ALA A 137 -13.40 11.54 -29.49
CA ALA A 137 -12.62 10.31 -29.29
C ALA A 137 -11.44 10.45 -28.27
N TRP A 138 -10.90 11.67 -28.10
CA TRP A 138 -9.73 11.94 -27.25
C TRP A 138 -9.99 12.99 -26.16
N THR A 139 -11.25 13.33 -25.91
CA THR A 139 -11.64 14.30 -24.89
C THR A 139 -12.58 13.63 -23.91
N LEU A 140 -12.27 13.72 -22.65
CA LEU A 140 -13.06 13.19 -21.54
C LEU A 140 -13.56 14.32 -20.65
N ASP A 141 -14.84 14.36 -20.39
CA ASP A 141 -15.46 15.26 -19.43
C ASP A 141 -15.92 14.50 -18.18
N ILE A 142 -15.61 15.07 -17.03
CA ILE A 142 -16.00 14.55 -15.72
C ILE A 142 -16.78 15.63 -14.99
N GLU A 143 -18.03 15.35 -14.69
CA GLU A 143 -18.92 16.19 -13.91
C GLU A 143 -19.01 15.68 -12.46
N LEU A 144 -19.01 16.60 -11.50
CA LEU A 144 -19.02 16.31 -10.07
C LEU A 144 -20.30 16.80 -9.43
N SER A 145 -20.77 16.09 -8.40
CA SER A 145 -21.90 16.52 -7.55
C SER A 145 -21.53 17.63 -6.57
N GLN A 146 -20.24 17.79 -6.29
CA GLN A 146 -19.66 18.84 -5.46
C GLN A 146 -18.28 19.24 -6.00
N GLN A 147 -17.85 20.44 -5.72
CA GLN A 147 -16.55 20.92 -6.18
C GLN A 147 -15.39 20.10 -5.58
N ASP A 148 -14.42 19.78 -6.42
CA ASP A 148 -13.20 19.08 -5.99
C ASP A 148 -11.99 19.56 -6.79
N LYS A 149 -11.05 20.19 -6.10
CA LYS A 149 -9.77 20.62 -6.66
C LYS A 149 -8.74 19.49 -6.72
N TRP A 150 -8.96 18.43 -5.94
CA TRP A 150 -8.08 17.26 -5.88
C TRP A 150 -8.39 16.20 -6.94
N LEU A 151 -9.45 16.39 -7.75
CA LEU A 151 -9.82 15.41 -8.77
C LEU A 151 -8.63 14.97 -9.64
N PRO A 152 -7.76 15.86 -10.16
CA PRO A 152 -6.60 15.42 -10.95
C PRO A 152 -5.64 14.51 -10.17
N TRP A 153 -5.45 14.72 -8.86
CA TRP A 153 -4.66 13.80 -8.00
C TRP A 153 -5.37 12.48 -7.78
N LEU A 154 -6.70 12.50 -7.56
CA LEU A 154 -7.50 11.28 -7.46
C LEU A 154 -7.39 10.40 -8.70
N LEU A 155 -7.29 11.00 -9.88
CA LEU A 155 -7.17 10.28 -11.16
C LEU A 155 -5.75 9.76 -11.44
N GLY A 156 -4.77 10.12 -10.63
CA GLY A 156 -3.43 9.52 -10.55
C GLY A 156 -3.28 8.49 -9.44
N TYR A 157 -4.32 8.30 -8.63
CA TYR A 157 -4.28 7.35 -7.51
C TYR A 157 -4.72 5.96 -7.97
N VAL A 158 -4.14 4.91 -7.37
CA VAL A 158 -4.28 3.52 -7.87
C VAL A 158 -5.72 3.05 -8.10
N PRO A 159 -6.72 3.33 -7.25
CA PRO A 159 -8.08 2.85 -7.48
C PRO A 159 -8.73 3.30 -8.79
N SER A 160 -8.30 4.43 -9.36
CA SER A 160 -8.81 4.97 -10.64
C SER A 160 -7.97 4.65 -11.85
N MET A 161 -6.92 3.83 -11.73
CA MET A 161 -6.10 3.43 -12.86
C MET A 161 -6.90 2.71 -13.94
N ILE A 162 -6.47 2.89 -15.19
CA ILE A 162 -7.21 2.44 -16.36
C ILE A 162 -6.93 0.97 -16.65
N LEU A 163 -8.00 0.21 -16.78
CA LEU A 163 -8.02 -1.21 -17.12
C LEU A 163 -8.62 -1.39 -18.52
N PRO A 164 -8.29 -2.48 -19.23
CA PRO A 164 -9.06 -2.88 -20.42
C PRO A 164 -10.54 -2.99 -20.07
N ALA A 165 -11.45 -2.49 -20.92
CA ALA A 165 -12.89 -2.55 -20.65
C ALA A 165 -13.40 -4.00 -20.46
N GLU A 166 -12.72 -4.96 -21.10
CA GLU A 166 -13.00 -6.40 -21.03
C GLU A 166 -12.28 -7.13 -19.88
N TRP A 167 -11.70 -6.44 -18.92
CA TRP A 167 -10.83 -7.04 -17.88
C TRP A 167 -11.48 -8.21 -17.12
N GLU A 168 -12.79 -8.17 -16.89
CA GLU A 168 -13.52 -9.26 -16.22
C GLU A 168 -13.54 -10.56 -17.00
N SER A 169 -13.41 -10.49 -18.34
CA SER A 169 -13.35 -11.67 -19.21
C SER A 169 -11.94 -12.26 -19.33
N LEU A 170 -10.93 -11.54 -18.85
CA LEU A 170 -9.53 -11.97 -18.89
C LEU A 170 -9.21 -12.91 -17.72
N ASN A 171 -8.70 -14.10 -18.04
CA ASN A 171 -8.41 -15.13 -17.03
C ASN A 171 -7.36 -14.63 -16.02
N ASN A 172 -7.65 -14.84 -14.73
CA ASN A 172 -6.72 -14.53 -13.63
C ASN A 172 -6.26 -13.06 -13.59
N PHE A 173 -7.08 -12.10 -14.02
CA PHE A 173 -6.69 -10.71 -14.17
C PHE A 173 -6.17 -10.10 -12.86
N ALA A 174 -6.72 -10.46 -11.71
CA ALA A 174 -6.25 -9.95 -10.42
C ALA A 174 -4.79 -10.32 -10.12
N SER A 175 -4.33 -11.48 -10.58
CA SER A 175 -2.95 -11.96 -10.37
C SER A 175 -2.02 -11.71 -11.56
N LEU A 176 -2.58 -11.73 -12.77
CA LEU A 176 -1.87 -11.49 -14.03
C LEU A 176 -2.50 -10.31 -14.78
N PRO A 177 -2.46 -9.10 -14.20
CA PRO A 177 -3.11 -7.96 -14.77
C PRO A 177 -2.45 -7.49 -16.06
N ILE A 178 -3.26 -6.86 -16.90
CA ILE A 178 -2.87 -6.21 -18.14
C ILE A 178 -3.15 -4.72 -17.99
N GLY A 179 -2.12 -3.91 -18.04
CA GLY A 179 -2.20 -2.45 -17.96
C GLY A 179 -1.48 -1.78 -19.11
N THR A 180 -1.27 -0.48 -18.98
CA THR A 180 -0.53 0.37 -19.93
C THR A 180 0.78 0.90 -19.35
N GLY A 181 1.16 0.44 -18.16
CA GLY A 181 2.33 0.91 -17.42
C GLY A 181 3.66 0.39 -17.97
N PRO A 182 4.80 0.85 -17.38
CA PRO A 182 6.13 0.53 -17.87
C PRO A 182 6.54 -0.94 -17.71
N TYR A 183 5.81 -1.73 -16.91
CA TYR A 183 6.08 -3.15 -16.71
C TYR A 183 4.83 -4.00 -16.93
N SER A 184 5.01 -5.14 -17.59
CA SER A 184 4.00 -6.21 -17.71
C SER A 184 4.28 -7.36 -16.75
N VAL A 185 3.23 -8.00 -16.24
CA VAL A 185 3.36 -9.20 -15.39
C VAL A 185 3.53 -10.43 -16.27
N SER A 186 4.66 -11.12 -16.14
CA SER A 186 4.92 -12.35 -16.89
C SER A 186 4.70 -13.63 -16.06
N ARG A 187 4.70 -13.50 -14.72
CA ARG A 187 4.39 -14.57 -13.77
C ARG A 187 3.98 -13.98 -12.44
N ASN A 188 2.96 -14.54 -11.82
CA ASN A 188 2.61 -14.28 -10.43
C ASN A 188 2.00 -15.53 -9.80
N ASN A 189 2.64 -16.08 -8.78
CA ASN A 189 2.21 -17.25 -8.02
C ASN A 189 2.69 -17.17 -6.56
N ASN A 190 2.51 -18.25 -5.81
CA ASN A 190 2.90 -18.28 -4.40
C ASN A 190 4.41 -18.10 -4.14
N ASN A 191 5.25 -18.39 -5.11
CA ASN A 191 6.72 -18.42 -4.96
C ASN A 191 7.43 -17.27 -5.68
N GLN A 192 6.75 -16.61 -6.62
CA GLN A 192 7.42 -15.61 -7.46
C GLN A 192 6.43 -14.64 -8.11
N LEU A 193 6.79 -13.35 -8.07
CA LEU A 193 6.29 -12.34 -8.99
C LEU A 193 7.41 -11.95 -9.95
N LYS A 194 7.14 -12.01 -11.25
CA LYS A 194 8.06 -11.58 -12.30
C LYS A 194 7.39 -10.55 -13.19
N ILE A 195 8.02 -9.39 -13.29
CA ILE A 195 7.60 -8.31 -14.19
C ILE A 195 8.71 -8.03 -15.22
N ARG A 196 8.30 -7.57 -16.40
CA ARG A 196 9.20 -7.25 -17.52
C ARG A 196 8.90 -5.86 -18.06
N ALA A 197 9.94 -5.13 -18.41
CA ALA A 197 9.80 -3.87 -19.09
C ALA A 197 8.94 -4.01 -20.35
N PHE A 198 8.03 -3.09 -20.54
CA PHE A 198 7.15 -3.02 -21.69
C PHE A 198 7.78 -2.09 -22.73
N ASP A 199 8.23 -2.68 -23.86
CA ASP A 199 8.98 -1.95 -24.86
C ASP A 199 8.13 -0.90 -25.62
N ASP A 200 6.82 -1.13 -25.73
CA ASP A 200 5.85 -0.20 -26.36
C ASP A 200 5.22 0.78 -25.35
N TYR A 201 5.86 0.95 -24.19
CA TYR A 201 5.40 1.92 -23.19
C TYR A 201 5.48 3.34 -23.75
N PHE A 202 4.39 4.10 -23.63
CA PHE A 202 4.27 5.46 -24.19
C PHE A 202 5.11 6.54 -23.45
N GLY A 203 5.69 6.21 -22.30
CA GLY A 203 6.62 7.06 -21.55
C GLY A 203 8.07 6.60 -21.70
N TYR A 204 8.93 6.95 -20.74
CA TYR A 204 10.31 6.48 -20.72
C TYR A 204 10.36 5.00 -20.41
N ARG A 205 11.02 4.23 -21.29
CA ARG A 205 11.24 2.81 -21.08
C ARG A 205 12.02 2.58 -19.78
N ALA A 206 11.59 1.60 -19.00
CA ALA A 206 12.28 1.21 -17.78
C ALA A 206 13.71 0.72 -18.08
N LEU A 207 14.67 1.12 -17.25
CA LEU A 207 16.08 0.75 -17.40
C LEU A 207 16.36 -0.70 -16.95
N ILE A 208 15.57 -1.24 -16.04
CA ILE A 208 15.66 -2.63 -15.61
C ILE A 208 14.70 -3.45 -16.47
N ASP A 209 15.22 -4.41 -17.22
CA ASP A 209 14.44 -5.20 -18.16
C ASP A 209 13.53 -6.21 -17.47
N GLU A 210 13.95 -6.75 -16.33
CA GLU A 210 13.19 -7.76 -15.59
C GLU A 210 13.40 -7.61 -14.09
N VAL A 211 12.30 -7.66 -13.32
CA VAL A 211 12.35 -7.74 -11.86
C VAL A 211 11.75 -9.08 -11.43
N ASN A 212 12.50 -9.82 -10.63
CA ASN A 212 12.10 -11.07 -10.02
C ASN A 212 11.96 -10.88 -8.51
N VAL A 213 10.75 -10.94 -8.00
CA VAL A 213 10.47 -10.98 -6.57
C VAL A 213 10.28 -12.44 -6.17
N TRP A 214 11.23 -12.99 -5.44
CA TRP A 214 11.15 -14.36 -4.91
C TRP A 214 10.45 -14.35 -3.55
N VAL A 215 9.44 -15.21 -3.39
CA VAL A 215 8.65 -15.28 -2.16
C VAL A 215 9.19 -16.37 -1.27
N LEU A 216 9.66 -15.98 -0.09
CA LEU A 216 10.11 -16.88 0.98
C LEU A 216 9.35 -16.53 2.27
N PRO A 217 8.28 -17.26 2.63
CA PRO A 217 7.40 -16.92 3.76
C PRO A 217 8.11 -16.90 5.13
N ASP A 218 9.14 -17.72 5.30
CA ASP A 218 9.89 -17.82 6.57
C ASP A 218 11.12 -16.91 6.59
N LEU A 219 11.10 -15.80 5.89
CA LEU A 219 12.17 -14.79 5.85
C LEU A 219 12.29 -14.01 7.17
N ASN A 220 11.89 -14.60 8.28
CA ASN A 220 11.97 -13.96 9.57
C ASN A 220 13.41 -13.89 10.04
N GLU A 221 13.83 -12.69 10.39
CA GLU A 221 14.86 -12.33 11.36
C GLU A 221 16.34 -12.39 10.94
N ASP A 222 16.80 -13.28 10.06
CA ASP A 222 18.24 -13.45 9.82
C ASP A 222 18.80 -12.92 8.50
N LEU A 223 17.98 -12.37 7.62
CA LEU A 223 18.43 -11.77 6.37
C LEU A 223 18.56 -10.25 6.49
N SER A 224 19.38 -9.79 7.41
CA SER A 224 19.88 -8.42 7.45
C SER A 224 20.89 -8.14 6.29
N CYS A 225 20.57 -8.58 5.08
CA CYS A 225 21.37 -8.21 3.93
C CYS A 225 20.77 -6.96 3.29
N GLY A 226 21.51 -5.87 3.32
CA GLY A 226 21.23 -4.75 2.44
C GLY A 226 21.25 -5.21 1.00
N LEU A 227 20.35 -4.69 0.17
CA LEU A 227 20.34 -4.93 -1.27
C LEU A 227 20.86 -3.67 -1.96
N THR A 228 21.98 -3.77 -2.64
CA THR A 228 22.46 -2.70 -3.53
C THR A 228 22.19 -3.07 -4.99
N LEU A 229 22.35 -2.09 -5.88
CA LEU A 229 22.28 -2.37 -7.33
C LEU A 229 23.40 -3.31 -7.81
N GLU A 230 24.44 -3.51 -7.01
CA GLU A 230 25.61 -4.36 -7.34
C GLU A 230 25.52 -5.77 -6.72
N GLY A 231 24.60 -5.99 -5.81
CA GLY A 231 24.39 -7.29 -5.17
C GLY A 231 24.10 -7.17 -3.67
N PRO A 232 24.04 -8.29 -2.95
CA PRO A 232 23.83 -8.28 -1.52
C PRO A 232 25.05 -7.74 -0.78
N THR A 233 24.83 -6.85 0.18
CA THR A 233 25.86 -6.36 1.10
C THR A 233 25.63 -6.96 2.49
N THR A 234 26.68 -7.48 3.09
CA THR A 234 26.66 -7.98 4.46
C THR A 234 27.56 -7.11 5.32
N GLY A 235 27.02 -6.62 6.43
CA GLY A 235 27.82 -5.93 7.44
C GLY A 235 28.17 -4.46 7.16
N GLU A 236 27.67 -3.86 6.09
CA GLU A 236 27.84 -2.41 5.85
C GLU A 236 26.81 -1.62 6.67
N LYS A 237 27.26 -0.50 7.24
CA LYS A 237 26.36 0.46 7.88
C LYS A 237 25.53 1.17 6.81
N ALA A 238 24.26 1.42 7.11
CA ALA A 238 23.41 2.25 6.26
C ALA A 238 24.09 3.61 6.01
N VAL A 239 24.17 4.00 4.73
CA VAL A 239 24.77 5.28 4.32
C VAL A 239 23.81 6.43 4.56
N GLU A 240 22.51 6.17 4.47
CA GLU A 240 21.44 7.13 4.71
C GLU A 240 20.33 6.49 5.53
N SER A 241 19.81 7.24 6.50
CA SER A 241 18.66 6.83 7.30
C SER A 241 17.63 7.96 7.27
N ARG A 242 16.38 7.63 6.95
CA ARG A 242 15.25 8.56 6.96
C ARG A 242 14.15 8.01 7.84
N LEU A 243 13.49 8.91 8.57
CA LEU A 243 12.27 8.58 9.28
C LEU A 243 11.16 8.33 8.24
N GLU A 244 10.42 7.25 8.39
CA GLU A 244 9.29 6.93 7.53
C GLU A 244 8.14 7.92 7.78
N GLU A 245 7.50 8.38 6.70
CA GLU A 245 6.34 9.27 6.75
C GLU A 245 5.08 8.43 7.06
N GLY A 246 5.00 7.90 8.27
CA GLY A 246 3.95 7.00 8.70
C GLY A 246 4.02 6.64 10.16
N CYS A 247 3.07 5.87 10.64
CA CYS A 247 3.05 5.40 12.04
C CYS A 247 2.19 4.15 12.20
N TYR A 248 2.41 3.43 13.29
CA TYR A 248 1.40 2.55 13.87
C TYR A 248 0.39 3.40 14.65
N TYR A 249 -0.88 3.06 14.55
CA TYR A 249 -1.91 3.79 15.27
C TYR A 249 -3.01 2.86 15.76
N LEU A 250 -3.73 3.31 16.77
CA LEU A 250 -4.92 2.65 17.29
C LEU A 250 -6.16 3.43 16.85
N LEU A 251 -7.11 2.73 16.25
CA LEU A 251 -8.42 3.24 15.94
C LEU A 251 -9.42 2.71 16.97
N PHE A 252 -10.12 3.61 17.66
CA PHE A 252 -11.18 3.24 18.59
C PHE A 252 -12.48 3.08 17.83
N ASP A 253 -13.13 1.92 17.99
CA ASP A 253 -14.38 1.62 17.30
C ASP A 253 -15.57 2.20 18.05
N SER A 254 -16.17 3.23 17.49
CA SER A 254 -17.34 3.89 18.08
C SER A 254 -18.61 3.03 18.08
N ARG A 255 -18.61 1.90 17.39
CA ARG A 255 -19.72 0.93 17.41
C ARG A 255 -19.78 0.15 18.73
N THR A 256 -18.69 0.09 19.48
CA THR A 256 -18.67 -0.55 20.80
C THR A 256 -18.88 0.49 21.90
N HIS A 257 -19.45 0.04 23.01
CA HIS A 257 -19.62 0.89 24.21
C HIS A 257 -18.28 1.39 24.76
N ARG A 258 -17.25 0.53 24.78
CA ARG A 258 -15.91 0.87 25.28
C ARG A 258 -15.16 1.78 24.32
N GLY A 259 -15.18 1.49 23.02
CA GLY A 259 -14.52 2.31 22.01
C GLY A 259 -15.16 3.70 21.86
N ALA A 260 -16.49 3.81 22.04
CA ALA A 260 -17.22 5.09 22.06
C ALA A 260 -16.97 5.90 23.33
N ASN A 261 -16.58 5.25 24.45
CA ASN A 261 -16.45 5.91 25.75
C ASN A 261 -15.18 6.77 25.81
N GLN A 262 -15.36 8.08 26.01
CA GLN A 262 -14.24 9.03 26.05
C GLN A 262 -13.25 8.74 27.18
N ALA A 263 -13.71 8.39 28.38
CA ALA A 263 -12.83 8.09 29.50
C ALA A 263 -11.98 6.85 29.23
N VAL A 264 -12.56 5.82 28.60
CA VAL A 264 -11.80 4.62 28.16
C VAL A 264 -10.74 5.01 27.13
N ARG A 265 -11.08 5.78 26.11
CA ARG A 265 -10.11 6.22 25.09
C ARG A 265 -8.96 7.03 25.69
N GLN A 266 -9.26 7.98 26.58
CA GLN A 266 -8.24 8.80 27.24
C GLN A 266 -7.30 7.95 28.11
N TRP A 267 -7.86 7.04 28.92
CA TRP A 267 -7.08 6.17 29.77
C TRP A 267 -6.20 5.20 28.95
N VAL A 268 -6.78 4.54 27.94
CA VAL A 268 -6.04 3.65 27.06
C VAL A 268 -4.92 4.40 26.35
N SER A 269 -5.18 5.61 25.83
CA SER A 269 -4.17 6.44 25.17
C SER A 269 -3.05 6.87 26.12
N HIS A 270 -3.34 7.01 27.42
CA HIS A 270 -2.34 7.28 28.45
C HIS A 270 -1.47 6.05 28.72
N VAL A 271 -2.08 4.90 29.02
CA VAL A 271 -1.38 3.64 29.34
C VAL A 271 -0.57 3.15 28.14
N LEU A 272 -1.15 3.18 26.96
CA LEU A 272 -0.53 2.76 25.69
C LEU A 272 0.12 3.92 24.93
N SER A 273 0.62 4.93 25.65
CA SER A 273 1.31 6.03 24.99
C SER A 273 2.51 5.55 24.17
N PRO A 274 2.84 6.21 23.04
CA PRO A 274 3.96 5.79 22.19
C PRO A 274 5.27 5.61 22.95
N SER A 275 5.56 6.50 23.91
CA SER A 275 6.75 6.39 24.75
C SER A 275 6.73 5.16 25.64
N ASN A 276 5.58 4.79 26.23
CA ASN A 276 5.45 3.59 27.04
C ASN A 276 5.62 2.32 26.19
N LEU A 277 5.03 2.28 25.02
CA LEU A 277 5.17 1.14 24.10
C LEU A 277 6.63 0.92 23.71
N ILE A 278 7.34 1.99 23.31
CA ILE A 278 8.76 1.92 22.93
C ILE A 278 9.62 1.51 24.12
N TYR A 279 9.40 2.08 25.30
CA TYR A 279 10.16 1.75 26.51
C TYR A 279 10.09 0.26 26.87
N HIS A 280 8.94 -0.40 26.64
CA HIS A 280 8.73 -1.82 26.92
C HIS A 280 8.96 -2.73 25.71
N ALA A 281 9.39 -2.18 24.58
CA ALA A 281 9.79 -2.95 23.40
C ALA A 281 11.18 -3.57 23.61
N GLU A 282 11.50 -4.59 22.83
CA GLU A 282 12.83 -5.17 22.78
C GLU A 282 13.87 -4.15 22.27
N GLU A 283 15.12 -4.26 22.71
CA GLU A 283 16.20 -3.30 22.42
C GLU A 283 16.36 -3.00 20.93
N GLN A 284 16.21 -4.01 20.09
CA GLN A 284 16.26 -3.84 18.63
C GLN A 284 15.22 -2.85 18.12
N TYR A 285 13.98 -2.90 18.61
CA TYR A 285 12.91 -1.99 18.19
C TYR A 285 13.07 -0.59 18.76
N GLN A 286 13.63 -0.47 19.99
CA GLN A 286 13.93 0.83 20.59
C GLN A 286 14.91 1.66 19.76
N THR A 287 15.72 1.02 18.92
CA THR A 287 16.66 1.70 18.02
C THR A 287 15.97 2.30 16.79
N TYR A 288 14.86 1.72 16.34
CA TYR A 288 14.21 2.10 15.07
C TYR A 288 12.86 2.78 15.25
N TRP A 289 12.18 2.58 16.39
CA TRP A 289 10.89 3.18 16.64
C TRP A 289 11.03 4.54 17.32
N PHE A 290 10.24 5.49 16.83
CA PHE A 290 10.14 6.83 17.41
C PHE A 290 8.70 7.11 17.84
N PRO A 291 8.49 7.86 18.95
CA PRO A 291 7.14 8.15 19.42
C PRO A 291 6.41 9.07 18.44
N ALA A 292 5.26 8.62 17.95
CA ALA A 292 4.36 9.39 17.11
C ALA A 292 3.15 9.88 17.94
N TYR A 293 2.94 11.19 17.96
CA TYR A 293 1.82 11.83 18.65
C TYR A 293 0.80 12.43 17.67
N GLY A 294 0.83 12.02 16.41
CA GLY A 294 -0.07 12.38 15.33
C GLY A 294 0.17 11.50 14.13
N LEU A 295 -0.78 11.48 13.19
CA LEU A 295 -0.67 10.66 11.97
C LEU A 295 0.42 11.18 11.03
N LEU A 296 0.63 12.49 10.95
CA LEU A 296 1.69 13.08 10.13
C LEU A 296 2.91 13.46 10.98
N PRO A 297 4.14 13.35 10.44
CA PRO A 297 5.39 13.46 11.20
C PRO A 297 5.59 14.77 11.96
N ARG A 298 4.98 15.85 11.54
CA ARG A 298 5.11 17.18 12.19
C ARG A 298 3.88 17.57 12.98
N TRP A 299 2.90 16.70 13.08
CA TRP A 299 1.70 16.95 13.87
C TRP A 299 1.93 16.45 15.28
N HIS A 300 2.14 17.37 16.19
CA HIS A 300 2.31 17.07 17.61
C HIS A 300 1.00 17.38 18.33
N HIS A 301 0.29 16.33 18.73
CA HIS A 301 -0.77 16.45 19.71
C HIS A 301 -0.18 16.50 21.13
N ALA A 302 -0.88 17.16 22.04
CA ALA A 302 -0.53 17.12 23.46
C ALA A 302 -0.49 15.64 23.92
N ARG A 303 0.52 15.30 24.72
CA ARG A 303 0.55 13.97 25.36
C ARG A 303 -0.73 13.76 26.14
N PRO A 304 -1.33 12.55 26.11
CA PRO A 304 -2.49 12.24 26.92
C PRO A 304 -2.18 12.58 28.38
N ALA A 305 -3.04 13.39 29.00
CA ALA A 305 -2.92 13.69 30.41
C ALA A 305 -3.13 12.39 31.21
N HIS A 306 -2.52 12.33 32.41
CA HIS A 306 -2.82 11.25 33.34
C HIS A 306 -4.32 11.27 33.65
N CYS A 307 -4.96 10.11 33.57
CA CYS A 307 -6.34 9.90 33.95
C CYS A 307 -6.50 8.56 34.65
N ASP A 308 -7.44 8.52 35.59
CA ASP A 308 -7.73 7.29 36.34
C ASP A 308 -8.39 6.24 35.45
N LYS A 309 -8.16 4.97 35.80
CA LYS A 309 -8.84 3.86 35.14
C LYS A 309 -10.35 3.97 35.32
N PRO A 310 -11.14 3.91 34.24
CA PRO A 310 -12.59 3.89 34.34
C PRO A 310 -13.09 2.72 35.21
N ALA A 311 -14.06 3.01 36.08
CA ALA A 311 -14.63 1.99 36.96
C ALA A 311 -15.27 0.85 36.14
N GLY A 312 -15.03 -0.39 36.55
CA GLY A 312 -15.58 -1.58 35.90
C GLY A 312 -14.91 -1.95 34.56
N LEU A 313 -13.82 -1.31 34.19
CA LEU A 313 -13.05 -1.70 33.01
C LEU A 313 -12.15 -2.92 33.33
N GLU A 314 -12.56 -4.10 32.88
CA GLU A 314 -11.88 -5.36 33.14
C GLU A 314 -11.23 -5.96 31.88
N SER A 315 -11.79 -5.69 30.70
CA SER A 315 -11.26 -6.17 29.43
C SER A 315 -11.46 -5.17 28.29
N ILE A 316 -10.61 -5.29 27.27
CA ILE A 316 -10.68 -4.53 26.00
C ILE A 316 -10.36 -5.51 24.87
N THR A 317 -11.10 -5.42 23.75
CA THR A 317 -10.84 -6.21 22.56
C THR A 317 -9.96 -5.45 21.57
N LEU A 318 -8.90 -6.13 21.06
CA LEU A 318 -8.01 -5.62 20.02
C LEU A 318 -8.08 -6.50 18.78
N THR A 319 -8.28 -5.91 17.61
CA THR A 319 -8.14 -6.62 16.33
C THR A 319 -6.98 -6.06 15.52
N TYR A 320 -6.18 -6.96 14.92
CA TYR A 320 -5.14 -6.63 13.96
C TYR A 320 -5.01 -7.72 12.89
N TYR A 321 -4.38 -7.40 11.74
CA TYR A 321 -4.13 -8.40 10.70
C TYR A 321 -2.72 -9.01 10.83
N ARG A 322 -2.65 -10.34 10.63
CA ARG A 322 -1.46 -11.17 10.88
C ARG A 322 -0.30 -10.95 9.91
N GLU A 323 -0.59 -10.40 8.74
CA GLU A 323 0.41 -10.25 7.69
C GLU A 323 1.38 -9.08 7.94
N HIS A 324 1.16 -8.27 8.97
CA HIS A 324 2.11 -7.28 9.43
C HIS A 324 2.86 -7.83 10.64
N VAL A 325 4.14 -8.11 10.47
CA VAL A 325 4.95 -8.84 11.45
C VAL A 325 4.96 -8.16 12.83
N GLU A 326 5.14 -6.82 12.83
CA GLU A 326 5.24 -6.04 14.06
C GLU A 326 3.93 -5.93 14.84
N HIS A 327 2.76 -6.12 14.21
CA HIS A 327 1.48 -6.02 14.93
C HIS A 327 1.40 -6.99 16.11
N ARG A 328 1.88 -8.22 15.93
CA ARG A 328 1.91 -9.22 17.01
C ARG A 328 2.79 -8.76 18.17
N PHE A 329 3.96 -8.18 17.89
CA PHE A 329 4.87 -7.68 18.94
C PHE A 329 4.24 -6.49 19.66
N ILE A 330 3.69 -5.52 18.95
CA ILE A 330 3.00 -4.36 19.54
C ILE A 330 1.83 -4.83 20.41
N ALA A 331 0.99 -5.74 19.92
CA ALA A 331 -0.14 -6.30 20.67
C ALA A 331 0.31 -7.01 21.96
N GLY A 332 1.46 -7.72 21.92
CA GLY A 332 2.05 -8.34 23.08
C GLY A 332 2.51 -7.33 24.14
N ILE A 333 3.10 -6.21 23.72
CA ILE A 333 3.48 -5.11 24.64
C ILE A 333 2.23 -4.48 25.25
N MET A 334 1.22 -4.19 24.43
CA MET A 334 -0.06 -3.63 24.88
C MET A 334 -0.73 -4.52 25.93
N ALA A 335 -0.75 -5.84 25.71
CA ALA A 335 -1.32 -6.81 26.63
C ALA A 335 -0.63 -6.76 28.00
N ARG A 336 0.72 -6.70 28.04
CA ARG A 336 1.48 -6.59 29.30
C ARG A 336 1.20 -5.28 30.03
N LEU A 337 1.16 -4.15 29.32
CA LEU A 337 0.89 -2.85 29.92
C LEU A 337 -0.52 -2.77 30.51
N LEU A 338 -1.53 -3.24 29.80
CA LEU A 338 -2.91 -3.26 30.28
C LEU A 338 -3.11 -4.25 31.43
N ALA A 339 -2.45 -5.41 31.39
CA ALA A 339 -2.49 -6.38 32.48
C ALA A 339 -1.90 -5.83 33.78
N ALA A 340 -0.84 -5.01 33.72
CA ALA A 340 -0.27 -4.34 34.89
C ALA A 340 -1.29 -3.37 35.54
N GLU A 341 -2.23 -2.85 34.80
CA GLU A 341 -3.34 -2.02 35.27
C GLU A 341 -4.61 -2.84 35.60
N GLY A 342 -4.54 -4.16 35.56
CA GLY A 342 -5.65 -5.06 35.86
C GLY A 342 -6.73 -5.09 34.76
N VAL A 343 -6.33 -4.90 33.48
CA VAL A 343 -7.23 -4.98 32.32
C VAL A 343 -6.71 -6.06 31.37
N THR A 344 -7.57 -6.98 30.98
CA THR A 344 -7.24 -8.03 30.01
C THR A 344 -7.39 -7.51 28.59
N LEU A 345 -6.36 -7.68 27.75
CA LEU A 345 -6.46 -7.43 26.33
C LEU A 345 -6.85 -8.72 25.59
N GLU A 346 -8.07 -8.76 25.08
CA GLU A 346 -8.57 -9.86 24.25
C GLU A 346 -8.15 -9.65 22.80
N ILE A 347 -7.14 -10.41 22.35
CA ILE A 347 -6.53 -10.22 21.04
C ILE A 347 -7.23 -11.09 19.98
N ARG A 348 -7.65 -10.47 18.89
CA ARG A 348 -8.16 -11.12 17.70
C ARG A 348 -7.24 -10.86 16.51
N GLU A 349 -6.53 -11.90 16.07
CA GLU A 349 -5.70 -11.89 14.87
C GLU A 349 -6.51 -12.42 13.68
N VAL A 350 -6.62 -11.63 12.61
CA VAL A 350 -7.37 -11.95 11.40
C VAL A 350 -6.48 -11.84 10.17
N ASP A 351 -6.96 -12.26 9.00
CA ASP A 351 -6.28 -11.93 7.75
C ASP A 351 -6.60 -10.48 7.31
N TYR A 352 -5.78 -9.96 6.38
CA TYR A 352 -5.93 -8.59 5.91
C TYR A 352 -7.28 -8.32 5.23
N ASP A 353 -7.81 -9.28 4.48
CA ASP A 353 -9.08 -9.12 3.77
C ASP A 353 -10.26 -9.06 4.75
N GLU A 354 -10.24 -9.90 5.80
CA GLU A 354 -11.22 -9.85 6.89
C GLU A 354 -11.12 -8.53 7.66
N TRP A 355 -9.90 -8.08 7.96
CA TRP A 355 -9.65 -6.80 8.62
C TRP A 355 -10.19 -5.62 7.80
N HIS A 356 -9.88 -5.60 6.50
CA HIS A 356 -10.24 -4.50 5.59
C HIS A 356 -11.76 -4.35 5.37
N ARG A 357 -12.53 -5.45 5.46
CA ARG A 357 -13.99 -5.37 5.37
C ARG A 357 -14.64 -4.57 6.50
N GLY A 358 -13.95 -4.37 7.64
CA GLY A 358 -14.44 -3.57 8.74
C GLY A 358 -15.69 -4.13 9.43
N GLU A 359 -16.10 -5.36 9.14
CA GLU A 359 -17.32 -5.99 9.66
C GLU A 359 -17.16 -6.50 11.10
N ILE A 360 -15.91 -6.73 11.53
CA ILE A 360 -15.59 -7.16 12.88
C ILE A 360 -15.94 -6.05 13.86
N VAL A 361 -16.46 -6.42 15.01
CA VAL A 361 -16.67 -5.50 16.12
C VAL A 361 -15.56 -5.70 17.14
N SER A 362 -14.78 -4.66 17.41
CA SER A 362 -13.64 -4.64 18.33
C SER A 362 -13.53 -3.27 18.98
N ASP A 363 -13.09 -3.19 20.24
CA ASP A 363 -12.96 -1.89 20.90
C ASP A 363 -11.85 -1.04 20.27
N ILE A 364 -10.75 -1.71 19.85
CA ILE A 364 -9.58 -1.10 19.26
C ILE A 364 -9.11 -1.90 18.05
N TRP A 365 -8.66 -1.20 17.04
CA TRP A 365 -8.02 -1.74 15.85
C TRP A 365 -6.58 -1.23 15.77
N LEU A 366 -5.61 -2.14 15.61
CA LEU A 366 -4.22 -1.77 15.36
C LEU A 366 -3.96 -1.78 13.86
N ASN A 367 -3.42 -0.68 13.37
CA ASN A 367 -3.06 -0.52 11.96
C ASN A 367 -1.75 0.25 11.81
N SER A 368 -1.24 0.27 10.60
CA SER A 368 -0.12 1.10 10.16
C SER A 368 -0.55 2.01 9.02
N ALA A 369 -0.11 3.25 9.07
CA ALA A 369 -0.25 4.20 7.98
C ALA A 369 1.12 4.53 7.38
N ASN A 370 1.16 4.74 6.08
CA ASN A 370 2.34 5.15 5.35
C ASN A 370 1.93 6.17 4.31
N PHE A 371 2.45 7.38 4.47
CA PHE A 371 2.05 8.49 3.63
C PHE A 371 3.11 8.80 2.58
N THR A 372 2.64 9.14 1.38
CA THR A 372 3.47 9.62 0.27
C THR A 372 3.16 11.09 0.00
N LEU A 373 4.02 11.77 -0.74
CA LEU A 373 3.75 13.15 -1.14
C LEU A 373 2.63 13.23 -2.20
N PRO A 374 1.79 14.27 -2.17
CA PRO A 374 1.67 15.28 -1.12
C PRO A 374 0.99 14.71 0.13
N LEU A 375 1.51 15.01 1.33
CA LEU A 375 1.09 14.38 2.59
C LEU A 375 -0.37 14.62 2.95
N ASP A 376 -0.90 15.80 2.68
CA ASP A 376 -2.30 16.15 2.93
C ASP A 376 -3.26 15.34 2.04
N PHE A 377 -2.94 15.15 0.76
CA PHE A 377 -3.71 14.26 -0.13
C PHE A 377 -3.64 12.80 0.34
N SER A 378 -2.46 12.32 0.69
CA SER A 378 -2.25 10.95 1.17
C SER A 378 -3.01 10.67 2.48
N LEU A 379 -2.99 11.63 3.43
CA LEU A 379 -3.77 11.54 4.65
C LEU A 379 -5.28 11.52 4.37
N PHE A 380 -5.76 12.42 3.51
CA PHE A 380 -7.17 12.49 3.12
C PHE A 380 -7.65 11.17 2.50
N SER A 381 -6.90 10.63 1.54
CA SER A 381 -7.21 9.35 0.90
C SER A 381 -7.23 8.19 1.91
N HIS A 382 -6.25 8.15 2.82
CA HIS A 382 -6.17 7.14 3.87
C HIS A 382 -7.40 7.15 4.79
N LEU A 383 -7.93 8.33 5.17
CA LEU A 383 -9.12 8.43 6.01
C LEU A 383 -10.40 7.91 5.34
N TYR A 384 -10.44 7.87 4.01
CA TYR A 384 -11.55 7.26 3.26
C TYR A 384 -11.41 5.74 3.08
N GLU A 385 -10.20 5.20 3.27
CA GLU A 385 -9.90 3.77 3.11
C GLU A 385 -9.92 2.99 4.43
N ILE A 386 -9.97 3.69 5.57
CA ILE A 386 -10.11 3.05 6.89
C ILE A 386 -11.50 2.39 6.97
N PRO A 387 -11.56 1.10 7.38
CA PRO A 387 -12.79 0.34 7.49
C PRO A 387 -13.78 0.91 8.51
#